data_148a47c5e664e4b159f4765b53cfa280
#
_entry.id   148a47c5e664e4b159f4765b53cfa280
#
_cell.length_a   1.000
_cell.length_b   1.000
_cell.length_c   1.000
_cell.angle_alpha   90.00
_cell.angle_beta   90.00
_cell.angle_gamma   90.00
#
_symmetry.space_group_name_H-M   'P 1'
#
loop_
_entity.id
_entity.type
_entity.pdbx_description
1 polymer ?
#
loop_
_entity_poly.entity_id
_entity_poly.type
_entity_poly.pdbx_seq_one_letter_code
_entity_poly.pdbx_strand_id
1 'polypeptide(L)'
;KSDCEAIKEDIKNFLGEKLKLTLSKEKTLITLGNRKAKFLGYEIYVRPFTDKTLRGEKSGVLIKAYGKKVVLEVPMSTMRDKLLYYEAMEIHQFEGKAKWKPTSRTKLLHLDDLEILDAYNREIRGFANYFSIANNSSHPNSFKYIMQYSLYKTF
;
A
#
# COMPACT_ATOMS: atom_id res chain seq x y z
N LYS A 1 16.04 21.96 -7.96
CA LYS A 1 15.95 22.00 -6.48
C LYS A 1 15.42 23.34 -6.02
N SER A 2 15.96 24.45 -6.55
CA SER A 2 15.49 25.83 -6.27
C SER A 2 14.01 26.02 -6.57
N ASP A 3 13.52 25.54 -7.72
CA ASP A 3 12.12 25.71 -8.14
C ASP A 3 11.14 24.98 -7.20
N CYS A 4 11.54 23.78 -6.70
CA CYS A 4 10.71 23.06 -5.73
C CYS A 4 10.64 23.77 -4.37
N GLU A 5 11.71 24.45 -3.98
CA GLU A 5 11.76 25.26 -2.75
C GLU A 5 10.89 26.51 -2.90
N ALA A 6 10.93 27.18 -4.07
CA ALA A 6 10.06 28.31 -4.37
C ALA A 6 8.57 27.90 -4.35
N ILE A 7 8.20 26.83 -5.04
CA ILE A 7 6.83 26.30 -5.04
C ILE A 7 6.37 25.94 -3.62
N LYS A 8 7.24 25.36 -2.80
CA LYS A 8 6.92 25.03 -1.41
C LYS A 8 6.59 26.29 -0.58
N GLU A 9 7.36 27.36 -0.76
CA GLU A 9 7.14 28.63 -0.06
C GLU A 9 5.85 29.31 -0.55
N ASP A 10 5.56 29.29 -1.85
CA ASP A 10 4.32 29.80 -2.43
C ASP A 10 3.09 29.08 -1.88
N ILE A 11 3.15 27.74 -1.79
CA ILE A 11 2.08 26.93 -1.18
C ILE A 11 1.90 27.29 0.30
N LYS A 12 2.98 27.45 1.04
CA LYS A 12 2.93 27.83 2.45
C LYS A 12 2.27 29.19 2.66
N ASN A 13 2.64 30.19 1.83
CA ASN A 13 2.07 31.52 1.87
C ASN A 13 0.57 31.50 1.53
N PHE A 14 0.19 30.80 0.46
CA PHE A 14 -1.21 30.62 0.08
C PHE A 14 -2.03 29.97 1.20
N LEU A 15 -1.55 28.88 1.80
CA LEU A 15 -2.25 28.22 2.90
C LEU A 15 -2.40 29.12 4.12
N GLY A 16 -1.35 29.87 4.46
CA GLY A 16 -1.38 30.80 5.59
C GLY A 16 -2.33 31.98 5.39
N GLU A 17 -2.25 32.64 4.23
CA GLU A 17 -3.02 33.83 3.93
C GLU A 17 -4.50 33.55 3.62
N LYS A 18 -4.77 32.58 2.76
CA LYS A 18 -6.11 32.30 2.23
C LYS A 18 -6.92 31.33 3.10
N LEU A 19 -6.26 30.30 3.64
CA LEU A 19 -6.96 29.22 4.35
C LEU A 19 -6.68 29.21 5.87
N LYS A 20 -5.81 30.09 6.36
CA LYS A 20 -5.39 30.13 7.77
C LYS A 20 -4.84 28.78 8.28
N LEU A 21 -4.21 28.00 7.39
CA LEU A 21 -3.63 26.71 7.67
C LEU A 21 -2.10 26.80 7.72
N THR A 22 -1.49 26.00 8.59
CA THR A 22 -0.04 25.89 8.70
C THR A 22 0.49 24.64 8.01
N LEU A 23 1.51 24.79 7.17
CA LEU A 23 2.15 23.67 6.49
C LEU A 23 3.05 22.92 7.48
N SER A 24 2.81 21.62 7.66
CA SER A 24 3.66 20.78 8.51
C SER A 24 5.05 20.59 7.88
N LYS A 25 6.10 21.05 8.57
CA LYS A 25 7.49 20.91 8.12
C LYS A 25 7.92 19.45 8.00
N GLU A 26 7.48 18.60 8.91
CA GLU A 26 7.82 17.17 8.96
C GLU A 26 7.18 16.34 7.84
N LYS A 27 5.95 16.73 7.43
CA LYS A 27 5.20 16.00 6.41
C LYS A 27 5.40 16.55 5.00
N THR A 28 5.94 17.77 4.87
CA THR A 28 6.15 18.41 3.57
C THR A 28 7.61 18.27 3.14
N LEU A 29 7.91 17.18 2.47
CA LEU A 29 9.25 16.85 2.00
C LEU A 29 9.37 17.06 0.49
N ILE A 30 10.51 17.57 0.05
CA ILE A 30 10.90 17.59 -1.36
C ILE A 30 11.63 16.29 -1.65
N THR A 31 11.03 15.43 -2.47
CA THR A 31 11.56 14.10 -2.78
C THR A 31 11.91 14.00 -4.26
N LEU A 32 13.02 13.33 -4.59
CA LEU A 32 13.34 13.00 -5.97
C LEU A 32 12.24 12.12 -6.58
N GLY A 33 11.86 12.39 -7.83
CA GLY A 33 10.75 11.69 -8.48
C GLY A 33 10.90 10.17 -8.57
N ASN A 34 12.14 9.64 -8.56
CA ASN A 34 12.41 8.20 -8.55
C ASN A 34 12.40 7.57 -7.15
N ARG A 35 12.28 8.36 -6.11
CA ARG A 35 12.11 7.86 -4.74
C ARG A 35 10.64 7.76 -4.39
N LYS A 36 10.29 6.73 -3.62
CA LYS A 36 8.93 6.50 -3.17
C LYS A 36 8.50 7.56 -2.16
N ALA A 37 7.46 8.30 -2.49
CA ALA A 37 6.79 9.25 -1.60
C ALA A 37 5.47 8.65 -1.12
N LYS A 38 5.17 8.77 0.18
CA LYS A 38 3.90 8.30 0.74
C LYS A 38 2.80 9.34 0.52
N PHE A 39 1.69 8.93 -0.07
CA PHE A 39 0.52 9.77 -0.28
C PHE A 39 -0.76 8.93 -0.18
N LEU A 40 -1.66 9.30 0.72
CA LEU A 40 -2.95 8.61 0.93
C LEU A 40 -2.81 7.08 1.04
N GLY A 41 -1.81 6.61 1.77
CA GLY A 41 -1.59 5.17 1.96
C GLY A 41 -0.90 4.45 0.79
N TYR A 42 -0.66 5.13 -0.34
CA TYR A 42 0.14 4.65 -1.46
C TYR A 42 1.60 5.07 -1.35
N GLU A 43 2.47 4.36 -2.03
CA GLU A 43 3.79 4.81 -2.42
C GLU A 43 3.76 5.24 -3.88
N ILE A 44 4.12 6.50 -4.14
CA ILE A 44 4.13 7.10 -5.48
C ILE A 44 5.58 7.37 -5.87
N TYR A 45 5.95 6.98 -7.07
CA TYR A 45 7.24 7.31 -7.65
C TYR A 45 7.18 7.30 -9.19
N VAL A 46 8.16 7.94 -9.82
CA VAL A 46 8.34 7.91 -11.26
C VAL A 46 9.37 6.84 -11.59
N ARG A 47 8.98 5.85 -12.39
CA ARG A 47 9.90 4.82 -12.85
C ARG A 47 11.00 5.46 -13.69
N PRO A 48 12.30 5.22 -13.38
CA PRO A 48 13.38 5.77 -14.19
C PRO A 48 13.31 5.24 -15.62
N PHE A 49 13.72 6.08 -16.57
CA PHE A 49 13.84 5.67 -17.96
C PHE A 49 14.98 4.66 -18.08
N THR A 50 14.69 3.54 -18.71
CA THR A 50 15.71 2.56 -19.12
C THR A 50 15.57 2.33 -20.62
N ASP A 51 16.61 2.62 -21.40
CA ASP A 51 16.66 2.36 -22.85
C ASP A 51 16.73 0.86 -23.18
N LYS A 52 16.80 0.02 -22.17
CA LYS A 52 16.94 -1.42 -22.34
C LYS A 52 15.58 -2.07 -22.60
N THR A 53 15.48 -2.80 -23.70
CA THR A 53 14.45 -3.81 -23.89
C THR A 53 14.63 -4.89 -22.85
N LEU A 54 13.63 -5.09 -21.98
CA LEU A 54 13.63 -6.15 -21.00
C LEU A 54 13.01 -7.41 -21.61
N ARG A 55 13.64 -8.56 -21.41
CA ARG A 55 12.98 -9.86 -21.68
C ARG A 55 12.08 -10.19 -20.48
N GLY A 56 10.83 -10.49 -20.74
CA GLY A 56 9.93 -11.01 -19.72
C GLY A 56 10.46 -12.34 -19.19
N GLU A 57 10.66 -12.45 -17.87
CA GLU A 57 11.24 -13.65 -17.22
C GLU A 57 10.50 -14.95 -17.57
N LYS A 58 9.19 -14.88 -17.78
CA LYS A 58 8.35 -16.07 -18.06
C LYS A 58 8.09 -16.31 -19.55
N SER A 59 8.09 -15.28 -20.38
CA SER A 59 7.70 -15.39 -21.79
C SER A 59 8.85 -15.31 -22.76
N GLY A 60 10.03 -14.87 -22.32
CA GLY A 60 11.17 -14.61 -23.21
C GLY A 60 10.96 -13.50 -24.25
N VAL A 61 9.76 -12.91 -24.28
CA VAL A 61 9.38 -11.87 -25.25
C VAL A 61 10.02 -10.55 -24.86
N LEU A 62 10.53 -9.82 -25.84
CA LEU A 62 11.06 -8.47 -25.65
C LEU A 62 9.92 -7.51 -25.29
N ILE A 63 9.97 -6.95 -24.09
CA ILE A 63 9.02 -5.99 -23.60
C ILE A 63 9.66 -4.60 -23.67
N LYS A 64 8.97 -3.64 -24.31
CA LYS A 64 9.40 -2.25 -24.34
C LYS A 64 9.35 -1.68 -22.92
N ALA A 65 10.48 -1.24 -22.39
CA ALA A 65 10.54 -0.57 -21.10
C ALA A 65 9.99 0.85 -21.25
N TYR A 66 8.80 1.10 -20.67
CA TYR A 66 8.24 2.45 -20.58
C TYR A 66 8.90 3.17 -19.40
N GLY A 67 9.80 4.09 -19.70
CA GLY A 67 10.36 5.00 -18.70
C GLY A 67 9.42 6.17 -18.40
N LYS A 68 9.70 6.86 -17.30
CA LYS A 68 8.96 8.06 -16.82
C LYS A 68 7.47 7.86 -16.53
N LYS A 69 7.03 6.62 -16.29
CA LYS A 69 5.65 6.36 -15.85
C LYS A 69 5.53 6.60 -14.35
N VAL A 70 4.50 7.33 -13.95
CA VAL A 70 4.11 7.41 -12.54
C VAL A 70 3.55 6.06 -12.11
N VAL A 71 4.04 5.55 -10.98
CA VAL A 71 3.66 4.26 -10.42
C VAL A 71 3.11 4.50 -9.03
N LEU A 72 1.95 3.90 -8.76
CA LEU A 72 1.33 3.85 -7.44
C LEU A 72 1.41 2.41 -6.92
N GLU A 73 1.97 2.24 -5.74
CA GLU A 73 2.09 0.92 -5.11
C GLU A 73 1.45 0.91 -3.73
N VAL A 74 0.91 -0.24 -3.36
CA VAL A 74 0.50 -0.51 -1.97
C VAL A 74 1.75 -0.87 -1.18
N PRO A 75 2.11 -0.11 -0.12
CA PRO A 75 3.23 -0.48 0.72
C PRO A 75 2.97 -1.81 1.44
N MET A 76 3.99 -2.67 1.54
CA MET A 76 3.91 -3.90 2.32
C MET A 76 3.59 -3.62 3.80
N SER A 77 4.09 -2.50 4.33
CA SER A 77 3.78 -2.05 5.70
C SER A 77 2.28 -1.80 5.89
N THR A 78 1.63 -1.13 4.94
CA THR A 78 0.19 -0.85 5.02
C THR A 78 -0.64 -2.13 5.06
N MET A 79 -0.30 -3.11 4.23
CA MET A 79 -0.96 -4.42 4.23
C MET A 79 -0.73 -5.15 5.56
N ARG A 80 0.52 -5.19 6.03
CA ARG A 80 0.89 -5.81 7.31
C ARG A 80 0.12 -5.18 8.47
N ASP A 81 0.14 -3.87 8.56
CA ASP A 81 -0.44 -3.14 9.69
C ASP A 81 -1.97 -3.31 9.72
N LYS A 82 -2.62 -3.40 8.55
CA LYS A 82 -4.05 -3.72 8.46
C LYS A 82 -4.37 -5.15 8.88
N LEU A 83 -3.58 -6.14 8.45
CA LEU A 83 -3.79 -7.55 8.87
C LEU A 83 -3.58 -7.76 10.36
N LEU A 84 -2.60 -7.06 10.96
CA LEU A 84 -2.39 -7.06 12.40
C LEU A 84 -3.53 -6.35 13.14
N TYR A 85 -4.00 -5.22 12.63
CA TYR A 85 -5.13 -4.48 13.21
C TYR A 85 -6.42 -5.32 13.23
N TYR A 86 -6.67 -6.10 12.16
CA TYR A 86 -7.79 -7.03 12.10
C TYR A 86 -7.57 -8.32 12.90
N GLU A 87 -6.38 -8.52 13.47
CA GLU A 87 -6.00 -9.76 14.17
C GLU A 87 -6.12 -11.01 13.27
N ALA A 88 -6.02 -10.82 11.96
CA ALA A 88 -6.12 -11.89 10.97
C ALA A 88 -4.78 -12.60 10.74
N MET A 89 -3.69 -12.08 11.32
CA MET A 89 -2.33 -12.55 11.09
C MET A 89 -1.44 -12.31 12.30
N GLU A 90 -0.48 -13.21 12.50
CA GLU A 90 0.65 -13.05 13.41
C GLU A 90 1.98 -13.10 12.66
N ILE A 91 3.01 -12.48 13.24
CA ILE A 91 4.37 -12.51 12.69
C ILE A 91 5.21 -13.44 13.56
N HIS A 92 5.65 -14.55 12.96
CA HIS A 92 6.56 -15.50 13.59
C HIS A 92 7.97 -15.29 13.07
N GLN A 93 8.96 -15.40 13.94
CA GLN A 93 10.37 -15.46 13.56
C GLN A 93 10.74 -16.92 13.27
N PHE A 94 11.17 -17.21 12.05
CA PHE A 94 11.64 -18.51 11.65
C PHE A 94 12.98 -18.38 10.91
N GLU A 95 14.02 -18.98 11.42
CA GLU A 95 15.39 -18.89 10.84
C GLU A 95 15.84 -17.44 10.58
N GLY A 96 15.56 -16.52 11.51
CA GLY A 96 15.92 -15.11 11.38
C GLY A 96 15.08 -14.31 10.37
N LYS A 97 14.03 -14.93 9.77
CA LYS A 97 13.12 -14.26 8.84
C LYS A 97 11.71 -14.12 9.45
N ALA A 98 11.12 -12.97 9.26
CA ALA A 98 9.73 -12.73 9.66
C ALA A 98 8.77 -13.46 8.70
N LYS A 99 8.01 -14.41 9.24
CA LYS A 99 7.02 -15.20 8.50
C LYS A 99 5.61 -14.83 8.94
N TRP A 100 4.76 -14.50 8.00
CA TRP A 100 3.37 -14.14 8.24
C TRP A 100 2.52 -15.41 8.32
N LYS A 101 1.78 -15.55 9.42
CA LYS A 101 0.93 -16.70 9.67
C LYS A 101 -0.51 -16.24 9.92
N PRO A 102 -1.48 -16.61 9.06
CA PRO A 102 -2.89 -16.34 9.31
C PRO A 102 -3.37 -16.99 10.60
N THR A 103 -4.17 -16.26 11.39
CA THR A 103 -4.75 -16.72 12.66
C THR A 103 -6.25 -16.61 12.67
N SER A 104 -6.91 -17.32 13.58
CA SER A 104 -8.35 -17.16 13.84
C SER A 104 -8.61 -15.84 14.56
N ARG A 105 -9.73 -15.21 14.26
CA ARG A 105 -10.17 -13.96 14.92
C ARG A 105 -11.13 -14.27 16.05
N THR A 106 -10.59 -14.60 17.21
CA THR A 106 -11.37 -15.01 18.39
C THR A 106 -12.40 -13.97 18.84
N LYS A 107 -12.14 -12.68 18.57
CA LYS A 107 -13.09 -11.59 18.87
C LYS A 107 -14.42 -11.70 18.11
N LEU A 108 -14.48 -12.44 17.02
CA LEU A 108 -15.69 -12.59 16.22
C LEU A 108 -16.50 -13.84 16.60
N LEU A 109 -15.97 -14.75 17.43
CA LEU A 109 -16.62 -16.03 17.77
C LEU A 109 -17.98 -15.89 18.50
N HIS A 110 -18.32 -14.71 18.98
CA HIS A 110 -19.62 -14.44 19.60
C HIS A 110 -20.69 -14.01 18.59
N LEU A 111 -20.31 -13.82 17.32
CA LEU A 111 -21.20 -13.44 16.23
C LEU A 111 -21.73 -14.68 15.50
N ASP A 112 -22.84 -14.53 14.77
CA ASP A 112 -23.32 -15.55 13.88
C ASP A 112 -22.41 -15.73 12.65
N ASP A 113 -22.42 -16.92 12.05
CA ASP A 113 -21.56 -17.27 10.90
C ASP A 113 -21.71 -16.28 9.73
N LEU A 114 -22.94 -15.81 9.47
CA LEU A 114 -23.22 -14.83 8.43
C LEU A 114 -22.62 -13.45 8.77
N GLU A 115 -22.66 -13.05 10.03
CA GLU A 115 -22.06 -11.79 10.50
C GLU A 115 -20.53 -11.84 10.42
N ILE A 116 -19.94 -12.99 10.78
CA ILE A 116 -18.48 -13.21 10.63
C ILE A 116 -18.11 -13.09 9.15
N LEU A 117 -18.81 -13.78 8.27
CA LEU A 117 -18.57 -13.75 6.83
C LEU A 117 -18.69 -12.32 6.25
N ASP A 118 -19.72 -11.58 6.67
CA ASP A 118 -19.93 -10.21 6.22
C ASP A 118 -18.81 -9.27 6.71
N ALA A 119 -18.34 -9.42 7.95
CA ALA A 119 -17.22 -8.65 8.48
C ALA A 119 -15.95 -8.84 7.62
N TYR A 120 -15.60 -10.08 7.32
CA TYR A 120 -14.45 -10.39 6.45
C TYR A 120 -14.63 -9.82 5.03
N ASN A 121 -15.81 -9.98 4.45
CA ASN A 121 -16.12 -9.48 3.11
C ASN A 121 -16.03 -7.95 3.03
N ARG A 122 -16.54 -7.22 4.01
CA ARG A 122 -16.44 -5.76 4.08
C ARG A 122 -14.97 -5.30 4.14
N GLU A 123 -14.16 -5.95 4.97
CA GLU A 123 -12.75 -5.60 5.14
C GLU A 123 -11.93 -5.90 3.87
N ILE A 124 -12.15 -7.06 3.24
CA ILE A 124 -11.49 -7.44 1.99
C ILE A 124 -11.90 -6.50 0.86
N ARG A 125 -13.19 -6.23 0.69
CA ARG A 125 -13.70 -5.32 -0.35
C ARG A 125 -13.20 -3.89 -0.12
N GLY A 126 -13.24 -3.41 1.13
CA GLY A 126 -12.74 -2.09 1.48
C GLY A 126 -11.27 -1.90 1.11
N PHE A 127 -10.43 -2.88 1.44
CA PHE A 127 -9.02 -2.84 1.07
C PHE A 127 -8.82 -2.92 -0.45
N ALA A 128 -9.48 -3.85 -1.13
CA ALA A 128 -9.36 -4.02 -2.57
C ALA A 128 -9.85 -2.80 -3.35
N ASN A 129 -10.99 -2.22 -2.95
CA ASN A 129 -11.55 -1.02 -3.59
C ASN A 129 -10.66 0.20 -3.38
N TYR A 130 -10.16 0.39 -2.14
CA TYR A 130 -9.28 1.51 -1.85
C TYR A 130 -7.99 1.46 -2.67
N PHE A 131 -7.41 0.27 -2.83
CA PHE A 131 -6.16 0.07 -3.57
C PHE A 131 -6.35 -0.42 -5.01
N SER A 132 -7.54 -0.24 -5.59
CA SER A 132 -7.88 -0.74 -6.94
C SER A 132 -7.02 -0.13 -8.06
N ILE A 133 -6.52 1.09 -7.89
CA ILE A 133 -5.67 1.78 -8.87
C ILE A 133 -4.18 1.47 -8.70
N ALA A 134 -3.80 0.64 -7.72
CA ALA A 134 -2.40 0.30 -7.50
C ALA A 134 -1.82 -0.55 -8.64
N ASN A 135 -0.57 -0.28 -9.00
CA ASN A 135 0.13 -1.03 -10.04
C ASN A 135 0.61 -2.42 -9.57
N ASN A 136 0.73 -2.64 -8.25
CA ASN A 136 1.14 -3.91 -7.64
C ASN A 136 -0.06 -4.72 -7.13
N SER A 137 -0.94 -5.16 -8.01
CA SER A 137 -2.13 -5.96 -7.69
C SER A 137 -1.85 -7.25 -6.89
N SER A 138 -0.61 -7.72 -6.87
CA SER A 138 -0.18 -8.85 -6.03
C SER A 138 -0.39 -8.60 -4.53
N HIS A 139 -0.23 -7.37 -4.04
CA HIS A 139 -0.40 -7.04 -2.63
C HIS A 139 -1.87 -7.14 -2.17
N PRO A 140 -2.86 -6.52 -2.84
CA PRO A 140 -4.28 -6.76 -2.55
C PRO A 140 -4.69 -8.24 -2.64
N ASN A 141 -4.13 -9.01 -3.58
CA ASN A 141 -4.40 -10.44 -3.69
C ASN A 141 -3.80 -11.22 -2.51
N SER A 142 -2.60 -10.88 -2.06
CA SER A 142 -1.99 -11.49 -0.87
C SER A 142 -2.77 -11.15 0.41
N PHE A 143 -3.26 -9.91 0.54
CA PHE A 143 -4.14 -9.50 1.62
C PHE A 143 -5.41 -10.36 1.66
N LYS A 144 -6.10 -10.47 0.51
CA LYS A 144 -7.29 -11.32 0.36
C LYS A 144 -7.00 -12.78 0.76
N TYR A 145 -5.89 -13.34 0.29
CA TYR A 145 -5.51 -14.73 0.61
C TYR A 145 -5.34 -14.94 2.12
N ILE A 146 -4.63 -14.04 2.80
CA ILE A 146 -4.42 -14.14 4.26
C ILE A 146 -5.74 -14.02 5.01
N MET A 147 -6.60 -13.08 4.62
CA MET A 147 -7.93 -12.89 5.21
C MET A 147 -8.83 -14.12 5.03
N GLN A 148 -8.84 -14.72 3.83
CA GLN A 148 -9.61 -15.94 3.57
C GLN A 148 -9.12 -17.12 4.41
N TYR A 149 -7.80 -17.25 4.57
CA TYR A 149 -7.24 -18.30 5.38
C TYR A 149 -7.48 -18.07 6.89
N SER A 150 -7.50 -16.82 7.32
CA SER A 150 -7.91 -16.43 8.67
C SER A 150 -9.40 -16.75 8.91
N LEU A 151 -10.27 -16.48 7.95
CA LEU A 151 -11.69 -16.85 8.01
C LEU A 151 -11.87 -18.36 8.18
N TYR A 152 -11.18 -19.16 7.34
CA TYR A 152 -11.21 -20.63 7.44
C TYR A 152 -10.79 -21.15 8.83
N LYS A 153 -9.88 -20.44 9.50
CA LYS A 153 -9.47 -20.80 10.88
C LYS A 153 -10.43 -20.28 11.95
N THR A 154 -11.27 -19.33 11.64
CA THR A 154 -12.23 -18.74 12.57
C THR A 154 -13.48 -19.59 12.68
N PHE A 155 -13.88 -20.26 11.59
CA PHE A 155 -14.88 -21.32 11.58
C PHE A 155 -14.30 -22.66 12.07
#